data_59ceee377b64337a388ced1744563d54
#
_entry.id   59ceee377b64337a388ced1744563d54
#
_cell.length_a   1.000
_cell.length_b   1.000
_cell.length_c   1.000
_cell.angle_alpha   90.00
_cell.angle_beta   90.00
_cell.angle_gamma   90.00
#
_symmetry.space_group_name_H-M   'P 1'
#
loop_
_entity.id
_entity.type
_entity.pdbx_description
1 polymer ?
#
loop_
_entity_poly.entity_id
_entity_poly.type
_entity_poly.pdbx_seq_one_letter_code
_entity_poly.pdbx_strand_id
1 'polypeptide(L)'
;MTDRAAQTTLISAPLNACWDVVLGFENYPDWAKDVKEANVLTHDSEGRGLRVEYRASALGRSTRYTLEYDYSEQPARLSWHLVEGDIMRALNGAYSFVEVDGGTQVFYELELELVVPLPGFVKRRAEARILIEAVKELKARAES
;
A
#
# COMPACT_ATOMS: atom_id res chain seq x y z
N MET A 1 -5.35 17.54 9.87
CA MET A 1 -5.97 16.38 10.53
C MET A 1 -5.69 15.12 9.73
N THR A 2 -5.28 14.06 10.40
CA THR A 2 -4.94 12.79 9.76
C THR A 2 -6.16 11.89 9.73
N ASP A 3 -6.47 11.34 8.57
CA ASP A 3 -7.59 10.42 8.40
C ASP A 3 -7.08 8.98 8.37
N ARG A 4 -7.84 8.07 8.98
CA ARG A 4 -7.51 6.65 9.06
C ARG A 4 -8.65 5.83 8.52
N ALA A 5 -8.32 4.77 7.79
CA ALA A 5 -9.29 3.83 7.26
C ALA A 5 -8.70 2.42 7.23
N ALA A 6 -9.58 1.43 7.21
CA ALA A 6 -9.17 0.02 7.20
C ALA A 6 -10.10 -0.79 6.32
N GLN A 7 -9.56 -1.83 5.70
CA GLN A 7 -10.32 -2.73 4.84
C GLN A 7 -9.79 -4.16 5.01
N THR A 8 -10.69 -5.13 5.02
CA THR A 8 -10.32 -6.54 5.13
C THR A 8 -10.78 -7.29 3.88
N THR A 9 -9.99 -8.23 3.39
CA THR A 9 -10.38 -9.09 2.28
C THR A 9 -9.82 -10.50 2.47
N LEU A 10 -10.50 -11.49 1.89
CA LEU A 10 -10.02 -12.86 1.83
C LEU A 10 -9.44 -13.10 0.45
N ILE A 11 -8.19 -13.55 0.39
CA ILE A 11 -7.49 -13.87 -0.86
C ILE A 11 -7.39 -15.38 -0.96
N SER A 12 -7.86 -15.94 -2.08
CA SER A 12 -7.79 -17.38 -2.36
C SER A 12 -6.41 -17.75 -2.90
N ALA A 13 -5.38 -17.47 -2.10
CA ALA A 13 -3.98 -17.75 -2.41
C ALA A 13 -3.21 -17.94 -1.11
N PRO A 14 -2.12 -18.74 -1.12
CA PRO A 14 -1.33 -18.95 0.09
C PRO A 14 -0.58 -17.68 0.50
N LEU A 15 -0.17 -17.64 1.77
CA LEU A 15 0.53 -16.49 2.36
C LEU A 15 1.76 -16.08 1.55
N ASN A 16 2.57 -17.04 1.10
CA ASN A 16 3.78 -16.74 0.34
C ASN A 16 3.45 -16.06 -1.01
N ALA A 17 2.34 -16.41 -1.65
CA ALA A 17 1.92 -15.75 -2.88
C ALA A 17 1.54 -14.28 -2.63
N CYS A 18 0.86 -14.01 -1.52
CA CYS A 18 0.53 -12.64 -1.14
C CYS A 18 1.80 -11.82 -0.86
N TRP A 19 2.76 -12.42 -0.16
CA TRP A 19 4.05 -11.76 0.12
C TRP A 19 4.84 -11.48 -1.16
N ASP A 20 4.86 -12.41 -2.11
CA ASP A 20 5.54 -12.20 -3.38
C ASP A 20 4.98 -10.98 -4.12
N VAL A 21 3.68 -10.77 -4.06
CA VAL A 21 3.04 -9.62 -4.70
C VAL A 21 3.42 -8.32 -4.00
N VAL A 22 3.30 -8.27 -2.67
CA VAL A 22 3.57 -7.01 -1.92
C VAL A 22 5.04 -6.64 -1.90
N LEU A 23 5.95 -7.60 -2.00
CA LEU A 23 7.39 -7.34 -2.05
C LEU A 23 7.89 -7.02 -3.46
N GLY A 24 7.12 -7.31 -4.48
CA GLY A 24 7.47 -6.99 -5.86
C GLY A 24 7.19 -5.52 -6.18
N PHE A 25 7.86 -4.60 -5.50
CA PHE A 25 7.57 -3.15 -5.59
C PHE A 25 7.63 -2.63 -7.02
N GLU A 26 8.63 -3.01 -7.76
CA GLU A 26 8.82 -2.50 -9.13
C GLU A 26 7.80 -3.04 -10.12
N ASN A 27 7.01 -4.04 -9.72
CA ASN A 27 5.92 -4.59 -10.51
C ASN A 27 4.56 -3.96 -10.17
N TYR A 28 4.50 -3.07 -9.17
CA TYR A 28 3.25 -2.42 -8.77
C TYR A 28 2.52 -1.75 -9.94
N PRO A 29 3.18 -1.10 -10.89
CA PRO A 29 2.46 -0.53 -12.04
C PRO A 29 1.70 -1.55 -12.89
N ASP A 30 2.05 -2.84 -12.82
CA ASP A 30 1.39 -3.89 -13.58
C ASP A 30 0.02 -4.26 -13.02
N TRP A 31 -0.23 -4.01 -11.73
CA TRP A 31 -1.49 -4.42 -11.10
C TRP A 31 -2.17 -3.33 -10.28
N ALA A 32 -1.43 -2.34 -9.79
CA ALA A 32 -1.98 -1.19 -9.06
C ALA A 32 -2.13 -0.03 -10.05
N LYS A 33 -3.29 0.12 -10.64
CA LYS A 33 -3.50 1.00 -11.81
C LYS A 33 -3.14 2.46 -11.57
N ASP A 34 -3.25 2.95 -10.34
CA ASP A 34 -2.92 4.35 -10.02
C ASP A 34 -1.42 4.56 -9.78
N VAL A 35 -0.65 3.49 -9.61
CA VAL A 35 0.81 3.55 -9.49
C VAL A 35 1.41 3.51 -10.88
N LYS A 36 2.13 4.57 -11.26
CA LYS A 36 2.72 4.70 -12.59
C LYS A 36 4.18 4.29 -12.62
N GLU A 37 4.91 4.51 -11.53
CA GLU A 37 6.31 4.12 -11.38
C GLU A 37 6.56 3.71 -9.94
N ALA A 38 7.43 2.73 -9.75
CA ALA A 38 7.90 2.30 -8.44
C ALA A 38 9.39 1.94 -8.56
N ASN A 39 10.23 2.61 -7.77
CA ASN A 39 11.67 2.42 -7.81
C ASN A 39 12.19 2.16 -6.40
N VAL A 40 12.88 1.03 -6.20
CA VAL A 40 13.52 0.70 -4.94
C VAL A 40 14.81 1.51 -4.84
N LEU A 41 14.87 2.42 -3.86
CA LEU A 41 16.01 3.31 -3.68
C LEU A 41 17.11 2.68 -2.84
N THR A 42 16.72 1.96 -1.78
CA THR A 42 17.66 1.28 -0.88
C THR A 42 17.12 -0.09 -0.51
N HIS A 43 18.01 -0.97 -0.07
CA HIS A 43 17.69 -2.32 0.38
C HIS A 43 18.17 -2.51 1.82
N ASP A 44 17.52 -3.41 2.56
CA ASP A 44 17.97 -3.78 3.88
C ASP A 44 19.10 -4.84 3.79
N SER A 45 19.59 -5.32 4.95
CA SER A 45 20.67 -6.30 5.01
C SER A 45 20.32 -7.65 4.36
N GLU A 46 19.03 -7.93 4.17
CA GLU A 46 18.55 -9.18 3.55
C GLU A 46 18.15 -8.98 2.08
N GLY A 47 18.42 -7.81 1.52
CA GLY A 47 18.13 -7.53 0.12
C GLY A 47 16.69 -7.11 -0.17
N ARG A 48 15.88 -6.91 0.87
CA ARG A 48 14.49 -6.47 0.69
C ARG A 48 14.43 -4.95 0.48
N GLY A 49 13.44 -4.48 -0.28
CA GLY A 49 13.27 -3.05 -0.52
C GLY A 49 13.00 -2.31 0.78
N LEU A 50 13.87 -1.37 1.15
CA LEU A 50 13.72 -0.58 2.37
C LEU A 50 13.02 0.74 2.07
N ARG A 51 13.56 1.54 1.16
CA ARG A 51 12.93 2.78 0.70
C ARG A 51 12.52 2.65 -0.74
N VAL A 52 11.26 2.96 -1.02
CA VAL A 52 10.69 2.83 -2.36
C VAL A 52 10.05 4.17 -2.73
N GLU A 53 10.43 4.69 -3.89
CA GLU A 53 9.85 5.91 -4.44
C GLU A 53 8.76 5.54 -5.42
N TYR A 54 7.61 6.19 -5.28
CA TYR A 54 6.46 5.97 -6.16
C TYR A 54 6.08 7.25 -6.87
N ARG A 55 5.59 7.08 -8.11
CA ARG A 55 4.83 8.11 -8.80
C ARG A 55 3.44 7.54 -9.06
N ALA A 56 2.42 8.25 -8.60
CA ALA A 56 1.04 7.77 -8.69
C ALA A 56 0.11 8.88 -9.12
N SER A 57 -1.09 8.49 -9.58
CA SER A 57 -2.18 9.43 -9.84
C SER A 57 -3.07 9.49 -8.61
N ALA A 58 -3.34 10.69 -8.15
CA ALA A 58 -4.25 10.90 -7.02
C ALA A 58 -4.99 12.21 -7.22
N LEU A 59 -6.32 12.18 -7.09
CA LEU A 59 -7.16 13.37 -7.18
C LEU A 59 -6.94 14.17 -8.49
N GLY A 60 -6.75 13.44 -9.61
CA GLY A 60 -6.56 14.05 -10.92
C GLY A 60 -5.19 14.65 -11.17
N ARG A 61 -4.21 14.36 -10.32
CA ARG A 61 -2.85 14.90 -10.47
C ARG A 61 -1.81 13.82 -10.23
N SER A 62 -0.60 14.05 -10.72
CA SER A 62 0.55 13.17 -10.46
C SER A 62 1.18 13.57 -9.13
N THR A 63 1.54 12.57 -8.33
CA THR A 63 2.19 12.77 -7.04
C THR A 63 3.40 11.85 -6.92
N ARG A 64 4.45 12.33 -6.24
CA ARG A 64 5.62 11.54 -5.88
C ARG A 64 5.72 11.44 -4.38
N TYR A 65 6.06 10.23 -3.92
CA TYR A 65 6.29 10.01 -2.50
C TYR A 65 7.24 8.83 -2.30
N THR A 66 7.92 8.82 -1.17
CA THR A 66 8.84 7.76 -0.78
C THR A 66 8.38 7.15 0.53
N LEU A 67 8.27 5.84 0.56
CA LEU A 67 7.89 5.07 1.74
C LEU A 67 9.08 4.26 2.24
N GLU A 68 9.19 4.12 3.56
CA GLU A 68 10.14 3.21 4.18
C GLU A 68 9.38 2.06 4.82
N TYR A 69 9.83 0.84 4.54
CA TYR A 69 9.15 -0.40 4.96
C TYR A 69 9.81 -1.02 6.18
N ASP A 70 8.99 -1.63 7.03
CA ASP A 70 9.40 -2.32 8.25
C ASP A 70 9.02 -3.79 8.13
N TYR A 71 10.02 -4.66 8.19
CA TYR A 71 9.87 -6.11 8.06
C TYR A 71 9.98 -6.86 9.39
N SER A 72 10.02 -6.13 10.51
CA SER A 72 10.27 -6.74 11.83
C SER A 72 9.21 -7.76 12.24
N GLU A 73 8.01 -7.70 11.66
CA GLU A 73 6.91 -8.60 11.99
C GLU A 73 6.58 -9.57 10.84
N GLN A 74 7.46 -9.72 9.86
CA GLN A 74 7.25 -10.68 8.77
C GLN A 74 7.22 -12.12 9.31
N PRO A 75 6.30 -12.99 8.86
CA PRO A 75 5.36 -12.83 7.75
C PRO A 75 3.96 -12.35 8.14
N ALA A 76 3.75 -11.97 9.40
CA ALA A 76 2.42 -11.57 9.87
C ALA A 76 2.04 -10.16 9.42
N ARG A 77 3.03 -9.28 9.25
CA ARG A 77 2.74 -7.87 9.00
C ARG A 77 3.85 -7.20 8.20
N LEU A 78 3.47 -6.34 7.27
CA LEU A 78 4.36 -5.41 6.57
C LEU A 78 3.82 -4.00 6.80
N SER A 79 4.62 -3.15 7.41
CA SER A 79 4.21 -1.76 7.65
C SER A 79 5.14 -0.78 6.94
N TRP A 80 4.69 0.45 6.81
CA TRP A 80 5.45 1.52 6.18
C TRP A 80 5.08 2.87 6.74
N HIS A 81 5.98 3.84 6.55
CA HIS A 81 5.70 5.23 6.84
C HIS A 81 6.24 6.12 5.72
N LEU A 82 5.65 7.30 5.61
CA LEU A 82 6.08 8.28 4.61
C LEU A 82 7.40 8.91 5.03
N VAL A 83 8.38 8.92 4.12
CA VAL A 83 9.65 9.61 4.31
C VAL A 83 9.56 11.02 3.75
N GLU A 84 9.04 11.14 2.52
CA GLU A 84 8.80 12.44 1.88
C GLU A 84 7.70 12.31 0.82
N GLY A 85 7.00 13.40 0.57
CA GLY A 85 5.96 13.44 -0.45
C GLY A 85 5.62 14.89 -0.83
N ASP A 86 5.11 15.08 -2.04
CA ASP A 86 4.81 16.43 -2.55
C ASP A 86 3.44 16.94 -2.13
N ILE A 87 2.40 16.09 -2.11
CA ILE A 87 1.04 16.49 -1.71
C ILE A 87 0.56 15.77 -0.46
N MET A 88 1.43 15.01 0.20
CA MET A 88 1.09 14.21 1.38
C MET A 88 2.00 14.58 2.53
N ARG A 89 1.42 14.67 3.72
CA ARG A 89 2.16 14.84 4.97
C ARG A 89 2.24 13.53 5.73
N ALA A 90 1.30 12.62 5.50
CA ALA A 90 1.32 11.28 6.05
C ALA A 90 0.75 10.29 5.04
N LEU A 91 1.37 9.13 4.93
CA LEU A 91 0.88 7.98 4.17
C LEU A 91 1.49 6.75 4.84
N ASN A 92 0.97 6.45 6.03
CA ASN A 92 1.48 5.36 6.85
C ASN A 92 0.47 4.23 6.85
N GLY A 93 0.93 3.00 6.80
CA GLY A 93 0.00 1.91 6.76
C GLY A 93 0.62 0.56 7.02
N ALA A 94 -0.20 -0.47 6.89
CA ALA A 94 0.22 -1.84 7.07
C ALA A 94 -0.71 -2.82 6.40
N TYR A 95 -0.12 -3.92 5.92
CA TYR A 95 -0.82 -5.15 5.62
C TYR A 95 -0.60 -6.11 6.79
N SER A 96 -1.67 -6.70 7.31
CA SER A 96 -1.57 -7.81 8.24
C SER A 96 -2.15 -9.05 7.56
N PHE A 97 -1.47 -10.19 7.71
CA PHE A 97 -1.80 -11.43 7.00
C PHE A 97 -2.09 -12.53 8.01
N VAL A 98 -3.20 -13.24 7.82
CA VAL A 98 -3.55 -14.40 8.63
C VAL A 98 -3.91 -15.56 7.69
N GLU A 99 -3.21 -16.68 7.84
CA GLU A 99 -3.53 -17.89 7.08
C GLU A 99 -4.85 -18.45 7.58
N VAL A 100 -5.75 -18.76 6.65
CA VAL A 100 -7.06 -19.37 6.95
C VAL A 100 -7.31 -20.52 6.00
N ASP A 101 -8.33 -21.32 6.25
CA ASP A 101 -8.72 -22.38 5.33
C ASP A 101 -9.11 -21.78 3.98
N GLY A 102 -8.44 -22.23 2.93
CA GLY A 102 -8.72 -21.76 1.57
C GLY A 102 -7.99 -20.50 1.15
N GLY A 103 -7.09 -19.95 2.00
CA GLY A 103 -6.35 -18.76 1.57
C GLY A 103 -5.70 -17.95 2.67
N THR A 104 -5.67 -16.64 2.45
CA THR A 104 -5.06 -15.67 3.36
C THR A 104 -6.03 -14.52 3.60
N GLN A 105 -6.29 -14.21 4.85
CA GLN A 105 -7.06 -13.03 5.20
C GLN A 105 -6.09 -11.86 5.31
N VAL A 106 -6.37 -10.76 4.60
CA VAL A 106 -5.54 -9.57 4.58
C VAL A 106 -6.31 -8.41 5.20
N PHE A 107 -5.68 -7.75 6.15
CA PHE A 107 -6.18 -6.57 6.81
C PHE A 107 -5.28 -5.40 6.41
N TYR A 108 -5.86 -4.41 5.73
CA TYR A 108 -5.13 -3.23 5.24
C TYR A 108 -5.55 -2.00 6.02
N GLU A 109 -4.58 -1.33 6.62
CA GLU A 109 -4.80 -0.09 7.36
C GLU A 109 -4.03 1.04 6.70
N LEU A 110 -4.64 2.23 6.64
CA LEU A 110 -4.00 3.39 6.05
C LEU A 110 -4.29 4.64 6.85
N GLU A 111 -3.23 5.40 7.12
CA GLU A 111 -3.29 6.75 7.69
C GLU A 111 -2.83 7.71 6.60
N LEU A 112 -3.69 8.64 6.21
CA LEU A 112 -3.44 9.55 5.10
C LEU A 112 -3.71 10.99 5.53
N GLU A 113 -2.76 11.88 5.22
CA GLU A 113 -2.95 13.32 5.37
C GLU A 113 -2.50 14.00 4.09
N LEU A 114 -3.45 14.64 3.40
CA LEU A 114 -3.19 15.40 2.18
C LEU A 114 -3.05 16.88 2.52
N VAL A 115 -2.11 17.56 1.84
CA VAL A 115 -1.89 19.01 2.03
C VAL A 115 -2.61 19.83 0.96
N VAL A 116 -3.64 19.27 0.33
CA VAL A 116 -4.46 19.95 -0.65
C VAL A 116 -5.71 20.51 0.02
N PRO A 117 -6.20 21.70 -0.40
CA PRO A 117 -7.37 22.31 0.22
C PRO A 117 -8.67 21.71 -0.33
N LEU A 118 -9.07 20.57 0.20
CA LEU A 118 -10.29 19.86 -0.19
C LEU A 118 -11.26 19.78 0.99
N PRO A 119 -12.59 19.85 0.71
CA PRO A 119 -13.59 19.59 1.74
C PRO A 119 -13.40 18.19 2.36
N GLY A 120 -13.73 18.06 3.65
CA GLY A 120 -13.54 16.80 4.38
C GLY A 120 -14.26 15.60 3.75
N PHE A 121 -15.45 15.80 3.20
CA PHE A 121 -16.19 14.71 2.57
C PHE A 121 -15.53 14.23 1.27
N VAL A 122 -14.84 15.12 0.54
CA VAL A 122 -14.09 14.75 -0.67
C VAL A 122 -12.87 13.92 -0.26
N LYS A 123 -12.15 14.34 0.79
CA LYS A 123 -10.99 13.60 1.32
C LYS A 123 -11.40 12.21 1.77
N ARG A 124 -12.49 12.09 2.55
CA ARG A 124 -12.95 10.79 3.05
C ARG A 124 -13.35 9.84 1.92
N ARG A 125 -13.98 10.38 0.87
CA ARG A 125 -14.36 9.57 -0.29
C ARG A 125 -13.12 9.07 -1.04
N ALA A 126 -12.12 9.93 -1.21
CA ALA A 126 -10.87 9.56 -1.86
C ALA A 126 -10.13 8.49 -1.08
N GLU A 127 -10.06 8.61 0.25
CA GLU A 127 -9.40 7.63 1.11
C GLU A 127 -10.10 6.27 1.06
N ALA A 128 -11.43 6.27 1.14
CA ALA A 128 -12.21 5.03 1.06
C ALA A 128 -11.95 4.33 -0.28
N ARG A 129 -11.89 5.08 -1.36
CA ARG A 129 -11.60 4.54 -2.69
C ARG A 129 -10.19 3.95 -2.75
N ILE A 130 -9.20 4.64 -2.20
CA ILE A 130 -7.81 4.16 -2.18
C ILE A 130 -7.73 2.80 -1.48
N LEU A 131 -8.37 2.65 -0.32
CA LEU A 131 -8.34 1.38 0.41
C LEU A 131 -9.06 0.26 -0.33
N ILE A 132 -10.26 0.52 -0.83
CA ILE A 132 -11.05 -0.48 -1.54
C ILE A 132 -10.31 -0.96 -2.79
N GLU A 133 -9.76 -0.05 -3.58
CA GLU A 133 -9.02 -0.41 -4.79
C GLU A 133 -7.73 -1.15 -4.45
N ALA A 134 -7.01 -0.75 -3.40
CA ALA A 134 -5.76 -1.40 -3.01
C ALA A 134 -5.96 -2.88 -2.69
N VAL A 135 -6.95 -3.21 -1.85
CA VAL A 135 -7.19 -4.62 -1.49
C VAL A 135 -7.79 -5.41 -2.65
N LYS A 136 -8.62 -4.79 -3.46
CA LYS A 136 -9.23 -5.42 -4.63
C LYS A 136 -8.16 -5.79 -5.67
N GLU A 137 -7.24 -4.88 -5.94
CA GLU A 137 -6.16 -5.10 -6.90
C GLU A 137 -5.16 -6.13 -6.39
N LEU A 138 -4.82 -6.08 -5.10
CA LEU A 138 -3.95 -7.08 -4.47
C LEU A 138 -4.57 -8.47 -4.57
N LYS A 139 -5.86 -8.60 -4.24
CA LYS A 139 -6.57 -9.87 -4.32
C LYS A 139 -6.54 -10.42 -5.75
N ALA A 140 -6.85 -9.60 -6.73
CA ALA A 140 -6.87 -10.02 -8.14
C ALA A 140 -5.49 -10.50 -8.59
N ARG A 141 -4.43 -9.79 -8.20
CA ARG A 141 -3.05 -10.15 -8.57
C ARG A 141 -2.60 -11.45 -7.90
N ALA A 142 -2.85 -11.60 -6.60
CA ALA A 142 -2.43 -12.78 -5.85
C ALA A 142 -3.18 -14.04 -6.27
N GLU A 143 -4.40 -13.91 -6.74
CA GLU A 143 -5.23 -15.04 -7.20
C GLU A 143 -5.02 -15.40 -8.68
N SER A 144 -4.27 -14.59 -9.39
CA SER A 144 -4.04 -14.81 -10.83
C SER A 144 -3.03 -15.90 -11.14
#